data_d1a408fafa629b54a29341c875393f4c
#
_entry.id   d1a408fafa629b54a29341c875393f4c
#
_cell.length_a   1.000
_cell.length_b   1.000
_cell.length_c   1.000
_cell.angle_alpha   90.00
_cell.angle_beta   90.00
_cell.angle_gamma   90.00
#
_symmetry.space_group_name_H-M   'P 1'
#
loop_
_entity.id
_entity.type
_entity.pdbx_description
1 polymer ?
#
loop_
_entity_poly.entity_id
_entity_poly.type
_entity_poly.pdbx_seq_one_letter_code
_entity_poly.pdbx_strand_id
1 'polypeptide(L)'
;MPVTADASLGSDPFLWGLDLFNHGYYWEAHEAWEGLWQVADRGAPSRVFFKALILLSAAGVKIREGKTAAAVRHSQRAAMLFRRLNGPSEHIVENALGLPPAILADYAEAATRVPTALRDVPLGRPQPVFDFVLGS
;
A
#
# COMPACT_ATOMS: atom_id res chain seq x y z
N MET A 1 -4.40 -27.59 5.28
CA MET A 1 -4.00 -26.54 6.20
C MET A 1 -4.43 -25.19 5.66
N PRO A 2 -5.31 -24.54 6.36
CA PRO A 2 -5.65 -23.22 5.92
C PRO A 2 -4.42 -22.31 6.00
N VAL A 3 -4.24 -21.52 4.99
CA VAL A 3 -3.21 -20.50 5.01
C VAL A 3 -3.63 -19.46 6.03
N THR A 4 -2.84 -19.30 7.07
CA THR A 4 -3.10 -18.28 8.06
C THR A 4 -2.77 -16.91 7.47
N ALA A 5 -3.32 -15.86 8.06
CA ALA A 5 -2.98 -14.50 7.69
C ALA A 5 -1.46 -14.25 7.78
N ASP A 6 -0.81 -14.86 8.78
CA ASP A 6 0.63 -14.70 8.96
C ASP A 6 1.42 -15.31 7.81
N ALA A 7 0.99 -16.48 7.32
CA ALA A 7 1.64 -17.10 6.16
C ALA A 7 1.51 -16.22 4.93
N SER A 8 0.35 -15.54 4.75
CA SER A 8 0.16 -14.62 3.63
C SER A 8 1.09 -13.40 3.71
N LEU A 9 1.38 -12.92 4.91
CA LEU A 9 2.26 -11.77 5.11
C LEU A 9 3.73 -12.08 4.80
N GLY A 10 4.13 -13.34 4.89
CA GLY A 10 5.48 -13.75 4.53
C GLY A 10 5.56 -14.43 3.16
N SER A 11 4.46 -14.48 2.43
CA SER A 11 4.38 -15.23 1.18
C SER A 11 5.10 -14.53 0.05
N ASP A 12 5.47 -15.29 -0.98
CA ASP A 12 6.10 -14.76 -2.17
C ASP A 12 5.25 -13.67 -2.85
N PRO A 13 3.92 -13.83 -3.01
CA PRO A 13 3.10 -12.76 -3.58
C PRO A 13 3.14 -11.46 -2.78
N PHE A 14 3.20 -11.55 -1.45
CA PHE A 14 3.29 -10.36 -0.61
C PHE A 14 4.62 -9.65 -0.82
N LEU A 15 5.73 -10.39 -0.76
CA LEU A 15 7.08 -9.84 -0.94
C LEU A 15 7.27 -9.30 -2.35
N TRP A 16 6.72 -9.98 -3.34
CA TRP A 16 6.74 -9.53 -4.72
C TRP A 16 5.99 -8.19 -4.87
N GLY A 17 4.84 -8.08 -4.22
CA GLY A 17 4.09 -6.83 -4.21
C GLY A 17 4.87 -5.66 -3.61
N LEU A 18 5.60 -5.91 -2.51
CA LEU A 18 6.46 -4.89 -1.91
C LEU A 18 7.53 -4.42 -2.89
N ASP A 19 8.17 -5.35 -3.55
CA ASP A 19 9.23 -5.05 -4.50
C ASP A 19 8.68 -4.22 -5.66
N LEU A 20 7.55 -4.62 -6.20
CA LEU A 20 6.88 -3.88 -7.27
C LEU A 20 6.52 -2.45 -6.83
N PHE A 21 5.92 -2.34 -5.67
CA PHE A 21 5.53 -1.03 -5.12
C PHE A 21 6.74 -0.11 -4.97
N ASN A 22 7.81 -0.63 -4.38
CA ASN A 22 8.99 0.17 -4.10
C ASN A 22 9.71 0.63 -5.37
N HIS A 23 9.46 -0.01 -6.49
CA HIS A 23 10.02 0.37 -7.78
C HIS A 23 9.05 1.16 -8.67
N GLY A 24 7.87 1.50 -8.14
CA GLY A 24 6.90 2.29 -8.86
C GLY A 24 5.92 1.52 -9.74
N TYR A 25 5.92 0.20 -9.65
CA TYR A 25 4.99 -0.65 -10.39
C TYR A 25 3.69 -0.82 -9.60
N TYR A 26 2.95 0.28 -9.45
CA TYR A 26 1.80 0.32 -8.55
C TYR A 26 0.63 -0.52 -9.03
N TRP A 27 0.38 -0.56 -10.34
CA TRP A 27 -0.68 -1.40 -10.88
C TRP A 27 -0.41 -2.88 -10.61
N GLU A 28 0.81 -3.31 -10.86
CA GLU A 28 1.21 -4.70 -10.65
C GLU A 28 1.21 -5.07 -9.17
N ALA A 29 1.64 -4.15 -8.30
CA ALA A 29 1.57 -4.36 -6.85
C ALA A 29 0.13 -4.53 -6.39
N HIS A 30 -0.76 -3.67 -6.90
CA HIS A 30 -2.19 -3.75 -6.64
C HIS A 30 -2.73 -5.14 -6.98
N GLU A 31 -2.39 -5.66 -8.16
CA GLU A 31 -2.85 -6.97 -8.58
C GLU A 31 -2.30 -8.10 -7.69
N ALA A 32 -1.02 -8.04 -7.34
CA ALA A 32 -0.41 -9.05 -6.48
C ALA A 32 -1.09 -9.11 -5.11
N TRP A 33 -1.39 -7.95 -4.52
CA TRP A 33 -2.00 -7.89 -3.20
C TRP A 33 -3.50 -8.17 -3.23
N GLU A 34 -4.16 -7.88 -4.33
CA GLU A 34 -5.59 -8.18 -4.45
C GLU A 34 -5.87 -9.67 -4.29
N GLY A 35 -5.02 -10.52 -4.84
CA GLY A 35 -5.14 -11.96 -4.65
C GLY A 35 -5.05 -12.36 -3.19
N LEU A 36 -4.14 -11.74 -2.43
CA LEU A 36 -4.01 -11.99 -1.00
C LEU A 36 -5.24 -11.49 -0.23
N TRP A 37 -5.75 -10.33 -0.59
CA TRP A 37 -6.93 -9.76 0.03
C TRP A 37 -8.15 -10.68 -0.15
N GLN A 38 -8.31 -11.25 -1.34
CA GLN A 38 -9.44 -12.12 -1.65
C GLN A 38 -9.45 -13.39 -0.80
N VAL A 39 -8.27 -13.93 -0.44
CA VAL A 39 -8.19 -15.16 0.37
C VAL A 39 -8.04 -14.89 1.86
N ALA A 40 -7.85 -13.65 2.27
CA ALA A 40 -7.76 -13.32 3.68
C ALA A 40 -9.13 -13.46 4.37
N ASP A 41 -9.13 -13.95 5.60
CA ASP A 41 -10.36 -14.16 6.36
C ASP A 41 -11.09 -12.84 6.58
N ARG A 42 -12.40 -12.86 6.41
CA ARG A 42 -13.25 -11.70 6.72
C ARG A 42 -13.16 -11.41 8.21
N GLY A 43 -12.99 -10.15 8.53
CA GLY A 43 -12.84 -9.71 9.92
C GLY A 43 -11.43 -9.83 10.46
N ALA A 44 -10.52 -10.47 9.74
CA ALA A 44 -9.13 -10.54 10.16
C ALA A 44 -8.41 -9.20 9.90
N PRO A 45 -7.48 -8.81 10.79
CA PRO A 45 -6.69 -7.59 10.55
C PRO A 45 -5.93 -7.63 9.23
N SER A 46 -5.48 -8.81 8.79
CA SER A 46 -4.77 -8.95 7.52
C SER A 46 -5.61 -8.49 6.33
N ARG A 47 -6.93 -8.69 6.37
CA ARG A 47 -7.79 -8.24 5.27
C ARG A 47 -7.81 -6.72 5.18
N VAL A 48 -7.89 -6.03 6.31
CA VAL A 48 -7.79 -4.57 6.37
C VAL A 48 -6.42 -4.11 5.88
N PHE A 49 -5.38 -4.80 6.31
CA PHE A 49 -4.01 -4.50 5.92
C PHE A 49 -3.80 -4.58 4.40
N PHE A 50 -4.23 -5.69 3.79
CA PHE A 50 -4.09 -5.84 2.34
C PHE A 50 -4.92 -4.81 1.59
N LYS A 51 -6.12 -4.50 2.07
CA LYS A 51 -6.95 -3.47 1.43
C LYS A 51 -6.30 -2.09 1.50
N ALA A 52 -5.66 -1.78 2.63
CA ALA A 52 -4.93 -0.52 2.76
C ALA A 52 -3.79 -0.43 1.75
N LEU A 53 -3.03 -1.51 1.59
CA LEU A 53 -1.94 -1.57 0.60
C LEU A 53 -2.46 -1.44 -0.82
N ILE A 54 -3.58 -2.10 -1.14
CA ILE A 54 -4.22 -2.01 -2.45
C ILE A 54 -4.61 -0.56 -2.75
N LEU A 55 -5.23 0.11 -1.78
CA LEU A 55 -5.63 1.50 -1.95
C LEU A 55 -4.43 2.45 -2.06
N LEU A 56 -3.36 2.17 -1.33
CA LEU A 56 -2.13 2.95 -1.43
C LEU A 56 -1.53 2.80 -2.84
N SER A 57 -1.51 1.58 -3.37
CA SER A 57 -1.05 1.33 -4.74
C SER A 57 -1.94 2.03 -5.76
N ALA A 58 -3.26 1.98 -5.57
CA ALA A 58 -4.19 2.69 -6.44
C ALA A 58 -3.94 4.20 -6.42
N ALA A 59 -3.63 4.75 -5.25
CA ALA A 59 -3.24 6.16 -5.15
C ALA A 59 -1.99 6.45 -5.98
N GLY A 60 -1.00 5.56 -5.91
CA GLY A 60 0.23 5.69 -6.71
C GLY A 60 -0.06 5.74 -8.20
N VAL A 61 -0.95 4.87 -8.68
CA VAL A 61 -1.38 4.87 -10.08
C VAL A 61 -2.01 6.23 -10.44
N LYS A 62 -2.90 6.74 -9.60
CA LYS A 62 -3.58 8.01 -9.88
C LYS A 62 -2.64 9.20 -9.83
N ILE A 63 -1.66 9.19 -8.94
CA ILE A 63 -0.63 10.23 -8.92
C ILE A 63 0.13 10.22 -10.24
N ARG A 64 0.53 9.04 -10.72
CA ARG A 64 1.24 8.90 -11.98
C ARG A 64 0.40 9.38 -13.18
N GLU A 65 -0.90 9.18 -13.12
CA GLU A 65 -1.83 9.61 -14.18
C GLU A 65 -2.18 11.10 -14.08
N GLY A 66 -1.77 11.78 -13.03
CA GLY A 66 -2.13 13.18 -12.81
C GLY A 66 -3.58 13.37 -12.34
N LYS A 67 -4.23 12.30 -11.89
CA LYS A 67 -5.64 12.33 -11.44
C LYS A 67 -5.69 12.64 -9.96
N THR A 68 -5.53 13.89 -9.60
CA THR A 68 -5.38 14.33 -8.22
C THR A 68 -6.56 13.96 -7.32
N ALA A 69 -7.79 14.19 -7.77
CA ALA A 69 -8.97 13.92 -6.95
C ALA A 69 -9.08 12.43 -6.60
N ALA A 70 -8.85 11.56 -7.57
CA ALA A 70 -8.87 10.11 -7.33
C ALA A 70 -7.72 9.70 -6.42
N ALA A 71 -6.53 10.27 -6.61
CA ALA A 71 -5.38 9.98 -5.75
C ALA A 71 -5.67 10.34 -4.30
N VAL A 72 -6.28 11.51 -4.06
CA VAL A 72 -6.65 11.94 -2.71
C VAL A 72 -7.65 10.97 -2.08
N ARG A 73 -8.68 10.57 -2.82
CA ARG A 73 -9.68 9.64 -2.29
C ARG A 73 -9.05 8.30 -1.88
N HIS A 74 -8.20 7.75 -2.75
CA HIS A 74 -7.53 6.48 -2.44
C HIS A 74 -6.57 6.60 -1.26
N SER A 75 -5.80 7.68 -1.20
CA SER A 75 -4.86 7.91 -0.10
C SER A 75 -5.58 8.09 1.23
N GLN A 76 -6.68 8.81 1.24
CA GLN A 76 -7.47 9.01 2.47
C GLN A 76 -8.08 7.70 2.95
N ARG A 77 -8.58 6.88 2.04
CA ARG A 77 -9.12 5.58 2.40
C ARG A 77 -8.04 4.63 2.92
N ALA A 78 -6.87 4.64 2.26
CA ALA A 78 -5.73 3.86 2.73
C ALA A 78 -5.33 4.28 4.15
N ALA A 79 -5.21 5.58 4.37
CA ALA A 79 -4.86 6.14 5.68
C ALA A 79 -5.86 5.73 6.74
N MET A 80 -7.15 5.81 6.44
CA MET A 80 -8.19 5.40 7.38
C MET A 80 -8.05 3.93 7.77
N LEU A 81 -7.78 3.06 6.80
CA LEU A 81 -7.62 1.64 7.07
C LEU A 81 -6.34 1.35 7.86
N PHE A 82 -5.23 2.03 7.55
CA PHE A 82 -4.01 1.88 8.35
C PHE A 82 -4.26 2.28 9.79
N ARG A 83 -5.00 3.37 10.04
CA ARG A 83 -5.30 3.81 11.40
C ARG A 83 -6.19 2.84 12.17
N ARG A 84 -6.98 2.03 11.47
CA ARG A 84 -7.78 0.96 12.11
C ARG A 84 -6.92 -0.20 12.60
N LEU A 85 -5.66 -0.27 12.19
CA LEU A 85 -4.73 -1.34 12.58
C LEU A 85 -3.91 -0.98 13.82
N ASN A 86 -4.29 0.06 14.55
CA ASN A 86 -3.67 0.41 15.83
C ASN A 86 -4.01 -0.63 16.90
N GLY A 87 -3.17 -0.71 17.91
CA GLY A 87 -3.37 -1.63 19.03
C GLY A 87 -2.72 -2.99 18.74
N PRO A 88 -3.42 -4.10 18.99
CA PRO A 88 -2.79 -5.43 18.86
C PRO A 88 -2.24 -5.76 17.47
N SER A 89 -2.80 -5.15 16.44
CA SER A 89 -2.37 -5.41 15.05
C SER A 89 -1.16 -4.58 14.63
N GLU A 90 -0.75 -3.63 15.43
CA GLU A 90 0.30 -2.68 15.09
C GLU A 90 1.64 -3.35 14.80
N HIS A 91 1.98 -4.35 15.61
CA HIS A 91 3.24 -5.08 15.45
C HIS A 91 3.31 -5.85 14.15
N ILE A 92 2.19 -6.38 13.69
CA ILE A 92 2.12 -7.13 12.42
C ILE A 92 2.49 -6.21 11.28
N VAL A 93 1.90 -5.02 11.26
CA VAL A 93 2.17 -4.02 10.23
C VAL A 93 3.62 -3.55 10.27
N GLU A 94 4.10 -3.21 11.46
CA GLU A 94 5.46 -2.71 11.63
C GLU A 94 6.49 -3.75 11.21
N ASN A 95 6.29 -5.02 11.57
CA ASN A 95 7.19 -6.09 11.17
C ASN A 95 7.16 -6.33 9.66
N ALA A 96 5.99 -6.23 9.05
CA ALA A 96 5.85 -6.49 7.61
C ALA A 96 6.36 -5.33 6.75
N LEU A 97 6.13 -4.10 7.17
CA LEU A 97 6.38 -2.91 6.34
C LEU A 97 7.51 -2.02 6.83
N GLY A 98 8.02 -2.28 8.02
CA GLY A 98 9.10 -1.46 8.59
C GLY A 98 8.65 -0.14 9.18
N LEU A 99 7.33 0.15 9.16
CA LEU A 99 6.76 1.41 9.65
C LEU A 99 5.46 1.13 10.42
N PRO A 100 5.19 1.90 11.49
CA PRO A 100 3.92 1.78 12.20
C PRO A 100 2.75 2.22 11.32
N PRO A 101 1.55 1.67 11.54
CA PRO A 101 0.38 2.03 10.73
C PRO A 101 0.06 3.53 10.74
N ALA A 102 0.20 4.19 11.89
CA ALA A 102 -0.08 5.62 11.98
C ALA A 102 0.84 6.45 11.09
N ILE A 103 2.11 6.07 11.01
CA ILE A 103 3.09 6.76 10.16
C ILE A 103 2.78 6.50 8.69
N LEU A 104 2.40 5.27 8.35
CA LEU A 104 1.99 4.94 6.97
C LEU A 104 0.77 5.76 6.57
N ALA A 105 -0.19 5.93 7.48
CA ALA A 105 -1.36 6.75 7.21
C ALA A 105 -0.97 8.21 6.93
N ASP A 106 -0.08 8.77 7.74
CA ASP A 106 0.39 10.13 7.54
C ASP A 106 1.11 10.28 6.21
N TYR A 107 1.95 9.33 5.85
CA TYR A 107 2.67 9.35 4.59
C TYR A 107 1.73 9.22 3.39
N ALA A 108 0.71 8.38 3.51
CA ALA A 108 -0.29 8.21 2.44
C ALA A 108 -1.00 9.54 2.17
N GLU A 109 -1.41 10.24 3.22
CA GLU A 109 -2.07 11.54 3.07
C GLU A 109 -1.12 12.61 2.55
N ALA A 110 0.11 12.61 3.03
CA ALA A 110 1.10 13.62 2.62
C ALA A 110 1.48 13.49 1.15
N ALA A 111 1.48 12.29 0.61
CA ALA A 111 1.88 12.03 -0.77
C ALA A 111 1.05 12.81 -1.78
N THR A 112 -0.22 13.08 -1.48
CA THR A 112 -1.11 13.79 -2.38
C THR A 112 -1.05 15.31 -2.21
N ARG A 113 -0.32 15.79 -1.20
CA ARG A 113 -0.15 17.23 -0.96
C ARG A 113 1.12 17.77 -1.61
N VAL A 114 2.03 16.89 -2.02
CA VAL A 114 3.29 17.30 -2.61
C VAL A 114 3.05 17.72 -4.06
N PRO A 115 3.40 18.95 -4.42
CA PRO A 115 3.32 19.36 -5.82
C PRO A 115 4.32 18.50 -6.61
N THR A 116 3.97 18.13 -7.67
CA THR A 116 4.36 17.11 -8.56
C THR A 116 5.52 17.43 -9.47
N ALA A 117 6.63 17.82 -8.89
CA ALA A 117 7.91 17.77 -9.59
C ALA A 117 8.19 16.34 -10.10
N LEU A 118 7.60 15.35 -9.45
CA LEU A 118 7.68 13.95 -9.88
C LEU A 118 6.86 13.65 -11.13
N ARG A 119 6.05 14.58 -11.61
CA ARG A 119 5.19 14.36 -12.79
C ARG A 119 5.88 14.61 -14.11
N ASP A 120 7.08 15.16 -14.09
CA ASP A 120 7.86 15.38 -15.29
C ASP A 120 8.52 14.11 -15.81
N VAL A 121 8.24 12.99 -15.19
CA VAL A 121 8.76 11.69 -15.62
C VAL A 121 7.95 11.21 -16.82
N PRO A 122 8.61 10.75 -17.90
CA PRO A 122 7.90 10.28 -19.08
C PRO A 122 6.90 9.18 -18.73
N LEU A 123 5.71 9.27 -19.29
CA LEU A 123 4.70 8.22 -19.17
C LEU A 123 5.29 6.93 -19.75
N GLY A 124 5.00 5.82 -19.08
CA GLY A 124 5.49 4.51 -19.49
C GLY A 124 6.72 4.04 -18.73
N ARG A 125 7.39 4.92 -18.00
CA ARG A 125 8.47 4.51 -17.11
C ARG A 125 7.95 4.45 -15.68
N PRO A 126 8.00 3.27 -15.02
CA PRO A 126 7.66 3.19 -13.60
C PRO A 126 8.60 4.05 -12.78
N GLN A 127 8.02 4.88 -11.91
CA GLN A 127 8.78 5.76 -11.04
C GLN A 127 8.08 5.83 -9.69
N PRO A 128 8.81 5.66 -8.59
CA PRO A 128 8.22 5.87 -7.28
C PRO A 128 7.71 7.30 -7.12
N VAL A 129 6.49 7.43 -6.61
CA VAL A 129 5.88 8.74 -6.33
C VAL A 129 5.78 8.99 -4.83
N PHE A 130 6.09 8.01 -4.01
CA PHE A 130 6.09 8.14 -2.56
C PHE A 130 7.53 8.32 -2.06
N ASP A 131 7.68 9.07 -0.97
CA ASP A 131 8.99 9.35 -0.36
C ASP A 131 9.43 8.27 0.62
N PHE A 132 8.75 7.13 0.62
CA PHE A 132 9.06 6.04 1.53
C PHE A 132 9.05 4.72 0.76
N VAL A 133 9.70 3.72 1.35
CA VAL A 133 9.66 2.34 0.86
C VAL A 133 9.04 1.46 1.92
N LEU A 134 8.48 0.33 1.49
CA LEU A 134 7.85 -0.63 2.37
C LEU A 134 8.73 -1.85 2.53
N GLY A 135 8.84 -2.34 3.77
CA GLY A 135 9.51 -3.60 4.03
C GLY A 135 11.03 -3.57 3.91
N SER A 136 11.64 -2.43 4.11
CA SER A 136 13.10 -2.31 4.07
C SER A 136 13.73 -2.83 5.35
#